data_5aece99a6e4f194e008c67f2162842f2
#
_entry.id   5aece99a6e4f194e008c67f2162842f2
#
_cell.length_a   1.000
_cell.length_b   1.000
_cell.length_c   1.000
_cell.angle_alpha   90.00
_cell.angle_beta   90.00
_cell.angle_gamma   90.00
#
_symmetry.space_group_name_H-M   'P 1'
#
loop_
_entity.id
_entity.type
_entity.pdbx_description
1 polymer ?
#
loop_
_entity_poly.entity_id
_entity_poly.type
_entity_poly.pdbx_seq_one_letter_code
_entity_poly.pdbx_strand_id
1 'polypeptide(L)'
;GAIAGIDAIRAVRHLLDSVTLTTTKSPKALAGAPFFETSKVKLDEVKERTTIYEGTAADAVRAFPANVNVAAVLSLAGIGVDRTMVRIIADPAFTTNQHEITAKGSFGEFRFTVNNVPSPGNPKTSYLAVLSAIECLRSVCDDGMRIGS
;
A
#
# COMPACT_ATOMS: atom_id res chain seq x y z
N GLY A 1 -4.81 -7.99 4.80
CA GLY A 1 -3.99 -7.96 3.61
C GLY A 1 -2.55 -7.50 3.85
N ALA A 2 -1.96 -6.86 2.85
CA ALA A 2 -0.57 -6.39 2.90
C ALA A 2 -0.37 -5.08 3.69
N ILE A 3 -1.43 -4.48 4.21
CA ILE A 3 -1.44 -3.25 5.00
C ILE A 3 -2.26 -3.41 6.26
N ALA A 4 -2.02 -2.55 7.25
CA ALA A 4 -2.74 -2.46 8.51
C ALA A 4 -3.65 -1.22 8.56
N GLY A 5 -4.53 -1.12 9.55
CA GLY A 5 -5.31 0.08 9.86
C GLY A 5 -6.52 0.33 8.98
N ILE A 6 -6.99 -0.65 8.22
CA ILE A 6 -8.18 -0.50 7.36
C ILE A 6 -9.45 -0.25 8.18
N ASP A 7 -9.58 -0.91 9.32
CA ASP A 7 -10.66 -0.70 10.29
C ASP A 7 -10.66 0.72 10.87
N ALA A 8 -9.47 1.23 11.24
CA ALA A 8 -9.31 2.60 11.71
C ALA A 8 -9.67 3.63 10.63
N ILE A 9 -9.24 3.41 9.38
CA ILE A 9 -9.62 4.25 8.22
C ILE A 9 -11.14 4.27 8.06
N ARG A 10 -11.79 3.10 8.07
CA ARG A 10 -13.24 2.98 7.92
C ARG A 10 -14.01 3.68 9.05
N ALA A 11 -13.53 3.56 10.28
CA ALA A 11 -14.15 4.19 11.44
C ALA A 11 -14.21 5.71 11.32
N VAL A 12 -13.16 6.33 10.78
CA VAL A 12 -13.03 7.80 10.67
C VAL A 12 -13.26 8.35 9.26
N ARG A 13 -13.72 7.54 8.30
CA ARG A 13 -13.79 7.90 6.88
C ARG A 13 -14.48 9.24 6.58
N HIS A 14 -15.50 9.60 7.37
CA HIS A 14 -16.27 10.85 7.24
C HIS A 14 -15.58 12.06 7.88
N LEU A 15 -14.50 11.85 8.61
CA LEU A 15 -13.71 12.89 9.28
C LEU A 15 -12.33 13.09 8.59
N LEU A 16 -12.06 12.31 7.52
CA LEU A 16 -10.78 12.35 6.81
C LEU A 16 -10.68 13.54 5.86
N ASP A 17 -9.64 14.33 6.03
CA ASP A 17 -9.23 15.38 5.10
C ASP A 17 -8.26 14.83 4.04
N SER A 18 -7.33 13.98 4.45
CA SER A 18 -6.33 13.40 3.57
C SER A 18 -5.94 11.97 3.95
N VAL A 19 -5.65 11.17 2.92
CA VAL A 19 -5.07 9.83 3.03
C VAL A 19 -3.97 9.70 2.01
N THR A 20 -2.79 9.29 2.45
CA THR A 20 -1.62 9.06 1.60
C THR A 20 -1.08 7.66 1.83
N LEU A 21 -0.90 6.92 0.74
CA LEU A 21 -0.15 5.67 0.70
C LEU A 21 1.23 5.92 0.12
N THR A 22 2.28 5.70 0.91
CA THR A 22 3.66 5.67 0.41
C THR A 22 4.13 4.23 0.29
N THR A 23 4.50 3.81 -0.91
CA THR A 23 5.07 2.49 -1.19
C THR A 23 6.54 2.63 -1.53
N THR A 24 7.42 1.99 -0.76
CA THR A 24 8.86 1.94 -1.03
C THR A 24 9.27 0.54 -1.47
N LYS A 25 9.99 0.46 -2.59
CA LYS A 25 10.50 -0.79 -3.18
C LYS A 25 11.88 -0.58 -3.77
N SER A 26 12.61 -1.68 -3.99
CA SER A 26 13.84 -1.61 -4.79
C SER A 26 13.53 -1.23 -6.25
N PRO A 27 14.45 -0.57 -6.98
CA PRO A 27 14.28 -0.28 -8.41
C PRO A 27 13.95 -1.52 -9.23
N LYS A 28 14.58 -2.65 -8.92
CA LYS A 28 14.32 -3.94 -9.58
C LYS A 28 12.87 -4.41 -9.42
N ALA A 29 12.26 -4.18 -8.26
CA ALA A 29 10.87 -4.58 -8.00
C ALA A 29 9.83 -3.67 -8.67
N LEU A 30 10.24 -2.51 -9.16
CA LEU A 30 9.41 -1.57 -9.93
C LEU A 30 9.55 -1.75 -11.44
N ALA A 31 10.57 -2.46 -11.90
CA ALA A 31 10.81 -2.67 -13.32
C ALA A 31 9.62 -3.33 -14.02
N GLY A 32 9.36 -2.92 -15.27
CA GLY A 32 8.26 -3.43 -16.09
C GLY A 32 6.90 -2.79 -15.81
N ALA A 33 6.81 -1.78 -14.93
CA ALA A 33 5.57 -1.03 -14.80
C ALA A 33 5.32 -0.14 -16.04
N PRO A 34 4.06 -0.04 -16.54
CA PRO A 34 3.71 0.78 -17.70
C PRO A 34 4.14 2.24 -17.58
N PHE A 35 4.22 2.77 -16.37
CA PHE A 35 4.72 4.11 -16.09
C PHE A 35 6.07 4.39 -16.76
N PHE A 36 6.98 3.42 -16.79
CA PHE A 36 8.34 3.63 -17.32
C PHE A 36 8.39 3.63 -18.86
N GLU A 37 7.33 3.20 -19.55
CA GLU A 37 7.24 3.28 -21.02
C GLU A 37 7.10 4.71 -21.50
N THR A 38 6.49 5.58 -20.70
CA THR A 38 6.19 6.97 -21.05
C THR A 38 6.93 8.01 -20.21
N SER A 39 7.46 7.61 -19.05
CA SER A 39 8.20 8.51 -18.17
C SER A 39 9.66 8.66 -18.60
N LYS A 40 10.28 9.77 -18.19
CA LYS A 40 11.73 9.99 -18.38
C LYS A 40 12.57 9.39 -17.26
N VAL A 41 11.93 8.75 -16.27
CA VAL A 41 12.61 8.15 -15.11
C VAL A 41 13.30 6.86 -15.54
N LYS A 42 14.60 6.76 -15.28
CA LYS A 42 15.40 5.56 -15.51
C LYS A 42 15.75 4.92 -14.18
N LEU A 43 15.26 3.71 -13.96
CA LEU A 43 15.47 2.99 -12.69
C LEU A 43 16.92 2.61 -12.41
N ASP A 44 17.73 2.41 -13.44
CA ASP A 44 19.16 2.11 -13.36
C ASP A 44 20.01 3.31 -12.90
N GLU A 45 19.50 4.52 -13.09
CA GLU A 45 20.12 5.76 -12.62
C GLU A 45 19.79 6.09 -11.16
N VAL A 46 18.83 5.40 -10.54
CA VAL A 46 18.42 5.62 -9.13
C VAL A 46 19.48 5.06 -8.19
N LYS A 47 20.25 5.93 -7.55
CA LYS A 47 21.34 5.59 -6.63
C LYS A 47 20.99 5.76 -5.16
N GLU A 48 19.93 6.54 -4.88
CA GLU A 48 19.43 6.83 -3.53
C GLU A 48 17.91 6.82 -3.50
N ARG A 49 17.35 6.92 -2.30
CA ARG A 49 15.88 6.96 -2.09
C ARG A 49 15.27 8.11 -2.89
N THR A 50 14.50 7.78 -3.91
CA THR A 50 13.96 8.73 -4.89
C THR A 50 12.46 8.53 -5.06
N THR A 51 11.67 9.60 -5.00
CA THR A 51 10.25 9.57 -5.36
C THR A 51 10.13 9.46 -6.88
N ILE A 52 9.55 8.34 -7.33
CA ILE A 52 9.35 8.02 -8.75
C ILE A 52 8.00 8.55 -9.25
N TYR A 53 7.00 8.49 -8.38
CA TYR A 53 5.62 8.85 -8.72
C TYR A 53 4.91 9.47 -7.53
N GLU A 54 4.09 10.47 -7.80
CA GLU A 54 3.12 11.03 -6.86
C GLU A 54 1.87 11.45 -7.63
N GLY A 55 0.71 10.97 -7.19
CA GLY A 55 -0.57 11.24 -7.84
C GLY A 55 -1.73 10.58 -7.11
N THR A 56 -2.92 10.61 -7.71
CA THR A 56 -4.11 9.97 -7.15
C THR A 56 -4.02 8.45 -7.24
N ALA A 57 -4.79 7.75 -6.41
CA ALA A 57 -4.89 6.29 -6.50
C ALA A 57 -5.50 5.87 -7.85
N ALA A 58 -6.41 6.67 -8.42
CA ALA A 58 -6.99 6.42 -9.74
C ALA A 58 -5.92 6.35 -10.85
N ASP A 59 -4.97 7.29 -10.83
CA ASP A 59 -3.88 7.34 -11.82
C ASP A 59 -2.80 6.29 -11.51
N ALA A 60 -2.49 6.08 -10.22
CA ALA A 60 -1.51 5.09 -9.79
C ALA A 60 -1.88 3.67 -10.24
N VAL A 61 -3.17 3.33 -10.26
CA VAL A 61 -3.68 2.04 -10.75
C VAL A 61 -3.28 1.79 -12.21
N ARG A 62 -3.33 2.80 -13.06
CA ARG A 62 -2.96 2.71 -14.47
C ARG A 62 -1.44 2.64 -14.66
N ALA A 63 -0.73 3.45 -13.90
CA ALA A 63 0.72 3.56 -13.98
C ALA A 63 1.46 2.33 -13.42
N PHE A 64 0.93 1.72 -12.36
CA PHE A 64 1.56 0.64 -11.59
C PHE A 64 0.56 -0.48 -11.24
N PRO A 65 0.01 -1.22 -12.21
CA PRO A 65 -1.06 -2.22 -11.97
C PRO A 65 -0.66 -3.32 -10.98
N ALA A 66 0.62 -3.67 -10.88
CA ALA A 66 1.11 -4.65 -9.90
C ALA A 66 1.05 -4.16 -8.44
N ASN A 67 0.79 -2.87 -8.20
CA ASN A 67 0.71 -2.26 -6.86
C ASN A 67 -0.71 -1.80 -6.51
N VAL A 68 -1.68 -2.11 -7.35
CA VAL A 68 -3.08 -1.63 -7.29
C VAL A 68 -3.80 -2.05 -6.02
N ASN A 69 -3.63 -3.30 -5.59
CA ASN A 69 -4.46 -3.88 -4.54
C ASN A 69 -4.45 -3.06 -3.24
N VAL A 70 -3.27 -2.58 -2.83
CA VAL A 70 -3.12 -1.79 -1.59
C VAL A 70 -3.79 -0.42 -1.73
N ALA A 71 -3.55 0.27 -2.85
CA ALA A 71 -4.16 1.58 -3.11
C ALA A 71 -5.67 1.49 -3.28
N ALA A 72 -6.16 0.47 -3.97
CA ALA A 72 -7.60 0.24 -4.17
C ALA A 72 -8.32 -0.03 -2.84
N VAL A 73 -7.81 -0.96 -2.03
CA VAL A 73 -8.41 -1.27 -0.73
C VAL A 73 -8.43 -0.06 0.19
N LEU A 74 -7.32 0.69 0.26
CA LEU A 74 -7.23 1.91 1.07
C LEU A 74 -8.23 2.97 0.60
N SER A 75 -8.36 3.17 -0.70
CA SER A 75 -9.30 4.15 -1.28
C SER A 75 -10.75 3.78 -1.02
N LEU A 76 -11.11 2.49 -1.16
CA LEU A 76 -12.45 1.98 -0.90
C LEU A 76 -12.81 2.08 0.59
N ALA A 77 -11.85 1.87 1.47
CA ALA A 77 -12.05 1.99 2.92
C ALA A 77 -12.16 3.45 3.38
N GLY A 78 -11.48 4.36 2.70
CA GLY A 78 -11.33 5.77 3.06
C GLY A 78 -12.16 6.74 2.22
N ILE A 79 -11.49 7.63 1.51
CA ILE A 79 -12.04 8.82 0.85
C ILE A 79 -12.16 8.71 -0.68
N GLY A 80 -12.03 7.50 -1.22
CA GLY A 80 -12.15 7.23 -2.65
C GLY A 80 -10.84 7.38 -3.43
N VAL A 81 -10.85 6.89 -4.67
CA VAL A 81 -9.64 6.79 -5.51
C VAL A 81 -9.10 8.14 -5.98
N ASP A 82 -9.98 9.13 -6.14
CA ASP A 82 -9.62 10.46 -6.63
C ASP A 82 -9.00 11.35 -5.55
N ARG A 83 -9.25 11.04 -4.27
CA ARG A 83 -8.77 11.80 -3.12
C ARG A 83 -7.66 11.10 -2.35
N THR A 84 -7.49 9.80 -2.51
CA THR A 84 -6.38 9.06 -1.91
C THR A 84 -5.13 9.30 -2.73
N MET A 85 -4.08 9.84 -2.09
CA MET A 85 -2.78 10.08 -2.70
C MET A 85 -1.91 8.83 -2.63
N VAL A 86 -1.16 8.58 -3.68
CA VAL A 86 -0.19 7.49 -3.78
C VAL A 86 1.17 8.07 -4.13
N ARG A 87 2.18 7.71 -3.34
CA ARG A 87 3.59 8.01 -3.58
C ARG A 87 4.36 6.71 -3.74
N ILE A 88 5.12 6.59 -4.82
CA ILE A 88 5.99 5.44 -5.06
C ILE A 88 7.43 5.89 -4.99
N ILE A 89 8.20 5.22 -4.15
CA ILE A 89 9.61 5.50 -3.88
C ILE A 89 10.44 4.29 -4.36
N ALA A 90 11.44 4.56 -5.17
CA ALA A 90 12.51 3.61 -5.46
C ALA A 90 13.65 3.84 -4.48
N ASP A 91 14.11 2.78 -3.82
CA ASP A 91 15.23 2.83 -2.88
C ASP A 91 16.13 1.60 -3.09
N PRO A 92 17.38 1.79 -3.61
CA PRO A 92 18.30 0.69 -3.84
C PRO A 92 18.70 -0.09 -2.59
N ALA A 93 18.63 0.54 -1.42
CA ALA A 93 18.93 -0.11 -0.13
C ALA A 93 17.78 -1.01 0.36
N PHE A 94 16.61 -0.92 -0.26
CA PHE A 94 15.44 -1.69 0.16
C PHE A 94 15.44 -3.11 -0.42
N THR A 95 15.33 -4.09 0.46
CA THR A 95 15.23 -5.53 0.10
C THR A 95 13.82 -6.09 0.26
N THR A 96 12.92 -5.32 0.86
CA THR A 96 11.52 -5.67 1.16
C THR A 96 10.56 -4.70 0.49
N ASN A 97 9.26 -4.90 0.67
CA ASN A 97 8.24 -3.94 0.27
C ASN A 97 7.69 -3.23 1.52
N GLN A 98 7.83 -1.92 1.58
CA GLN A 98 7.24 -1.12 2.65
C GLN A 98 5.99 -0.40 2.15
N HIS A 99 4.95 -0.41 2.96
CA HIS A 99 3.77 0.42 2.79
C HIS A 99 3.59 1.28 4.03
N GLU A 100 3.54 2.58 3.85
CA GLU A 100 3.21 3.55 4.89
C GLU A 100 1.90 4.23 4.53
N ILE A 101 0.96 4.23 5.47
CA ILE A 101 -0.32 4.95 5.37
C ILE A 101 -0.28 6.10 6.35
N THR A 102 -0.54 7.30 5.87
CA THR A 102 -0.78 8.47 6.71
C THR A 102 -2.20 8.96 6.47
N ALA A 103 -2.96 9.16 7.54
CA ALA A 103 -4.32 9.69 7.47
C ALA A 103 -4.49 10.83 8.47
N LYS A 104 -5.11 11.93 8.02
CA LYS A 104 -5.36 13.15 8.79
C LYS A 104 -6.79 13.62 8.61
N GLY A 105 -7.31 14.23 9.64
CA GLY A 105 -8.64 14.83 9.62
C GLY A 105 -9.01 15.41 10.97
N SER A 106 -10.29 15.77 11.15
CA SER A 106 -10.77 16.36 12.40
C SER A 106 -10.72 15.40 13.60
N PHE A 107 -10.54 14.08 13.36
CA PHE A 107 -10.31 13.08 14.41
C PHE A 107 -8.86 13.11 14.95
N GLY A 108 -7.92 13.75 14.25
CA GLY A 108 -6.48 13.75 14.51
C GLY A 108 -5.68 13.18 13.35
N GLU A 109 -4.58 12.49 13.66
CA GLU A 109 -3.69 11.87 12.69
C GLU A 109 -3.27 10.48 13.18
N PHE A 110 -3.11 9.55 12.23
CA PHE A 110 -2.39 8.30 12.47
C PHE A 110 -1.49 7.91 11.29
N ARG A 111 -0.48 7.09 11.61
CA ARG A 111 0.44 6.53 10.63
C ARG A 111 0.62 5.05 10.91
N PHE A 112 0.50 4.23 9.87
CA PHE A 112 0.80 2.80 9.91
C PHE A 112 1.91 2.49 8.92
N THR A 113 2.94 1.78 9.38
CA THR A 113 4.03 1.31 8.52
C THR A 113 4.11 -0.21 8.57
N VAL A 114 4.12 -0.84 7.41
CA VAL A 114 4.24 -2.29 7.27
C VAL A 114 5.42 -2.61 6.35
N ASN A 115 6.38 -3.35 6.87
CA ASN A 115 7.51 -3.90 6.12
C ASN A 115 7.18 -5.35 5.76
N ASN A 116 6.85 -5.59 4.50
CA ASN A 116 6.42 -6.90 4.03
C ASN A 116 7.59 -7.72 3.49
N VAL A 117 7.71 -8.94 3.96
CA VAL A 117 8.58 -9.94 3.33
C VAL A 117 7.80 -10.76 2.30
N PRO A 118 8.46 -11.28 1.25
CA PRO A 118 7.83 -12.18 0.29
C PRO A 118 7.33 -13.46 0.96
N SER A 119 6.20 -13.99 0.46
CA SER A 119 5.71 -15.31 0.86
C SER A 119 6.67 -16.40 0.38
N PRO A 120 7.00 -17.42 1.21
CA PRO A 120 7.85 -18.53 0.82
C PRO A 120 7.37 -19.29 -0.41
N GLY A 121 6.05 -19.45 -0.55
CA GLY A 121 5.44 -20.16 -1.67
C GLY A 121 5.20 -19.31 -2.93
N ASN A 122 5.24 -17.97 -2.81
CA ASN A 122 5.06 -17.04 -3.93
C ASN A 122 5.74 -15.69 -3.65
N PRO A 123 6.95 -15.46 -4.16
CA PRO A 123 7.71 -14.24 -3.91
C PRO A 123 7.04 -12.93 -4.38
N LYS A 124 6.04 -13.03 -5.27
CA LYS A 124 5.26 -11.86 -5.72
C LYS A 124 4.19 -11.43 -4.73
N THR A 125 3.88 -12.27 -3.75
CA THR A 125 2.84 -12.04 -2.74
C THR A 125 3.48 -11.71 -1.39
N SER A 126 2.94 -10.70 -0.69
CA SER A 126 3.32 -10.41 0.69
C SER A 126 2.93 -11.57 1.61
N TYR A 127 3.87 -12.01 2.47
CA TYR A 127 3.57 -13.08 3.44
C TYR A 127 2.47 -12.66 4.43
N LEU A 128 2.46 -11.40 4.86
CA LEU A 128 1.39 -10.86 5.70
C LEU A 128 0.01 -11.00 5.04
N ALA A 129 -0.09 -10.82 3.72
CA ALA A 129 -1.36 -10.97 3.02
C ALA A 129 -1.89 -12.41 3.09
N VAL A 130 -1.00 -13.41 2.98
CA VAL A 130 -1.35 -14.82 3.14
C VAL A 130 -1.84 -15.11 4.56
N LEU A 131 -1.07 -14.68 5.57
CA LEU A 131 -1.42 -14.88 6.98
C LEU A 131 -2.74 -14.18 7.35
N SER A 132 -2.97 -12.96 6.85
CA SER A 132 -4.22 -12.23 7.08
C SER A 132 -5.44 -12.93 6.44
N ALA A 133 -5.27 -13.57 5.29
CA ALA A 133 -6.34 -14.34 4.67
C ALA A 133 -6.68 -15.60 5.49
N ILE A 134 -5.66 -16.29 5.99
CA ILE A 134 -5.84 -17.47 6.87
C ILE A 134 -6.56 -17.05 8.15
N GLU A 135 -6.15 -15.94 8.78
CA GLU A 135 -6.81 -15.45 9.99
C GLU A 135 -8.25 -15.02 9.76
N CYS A 136 -8.54 -14.40 8.62
CA CYS A 136 -9.90 -14.07 8.23
C CYS A 136 -10.78 -15.34 8.10
N LEU A 137 -10.27 -16.42 7.53
CA LEU A 137 -10.98 -17.69 7.45
C LEU A 137 -11.19 -18.32 8.84
N ARG A 138 -10.18 -18.29 9.70
CA ARG A 138 -10.29 -18.77 11.07
C ARG A 138 -11.37 -18.02 11.86
N SER A 139 -11.40 -16.69 11.75
CA SER A 139 -12.37 -15.87 12.46
C SER A 139 -13.82 -16.10 12.03
N VAL A 140 -14.06 -16.67 10.84
CA VAL A 140 -15.39 -17.08 10.38
C VAL A 140 -15.80 -18.41 11.01
N CYS A 141 -14.83 -19.28 11.30
CA CYS A 141 -15.07 -20.63 11.83
C CYS A 141 -15.02 -20.66 13.38
N ASP A 142 -14.61 -19.57 14.03
CA ASP A 142 -14.47 -19.48 15.47
C ASP A 142 -15.68 -18.75 16.07
N ASP A 143 -16.37 -19.42 17.02
CA ASP A 143 -17.49 -18.84 17.76
C ASP A 143 -17.06 -18.00 18.98
N GLY A 144 -15.74 -17.82 19.16
CA GLY A 144 -15.14 -17.08 20.26
C GLY A 144 -15.27 -15.55 20.14
N MET A 145 -14.63 -14.86 21.10
CA MET A 145 -14.57 -13.39 21.09
C MET A 145 -13.79 -12.90 19.88
N ARG A 146 -14.39 -12.04 19.06
CA ARG A 146 -13.70 -11.37 17.95
C ARG A 146 -12.86 -10.22 18.46
N ILE A 147 -11.56 -10.26 18.19
CA ILE A 147 -10.61 -9.18 18.47
C ILE A 147 -10.15 -8.62 17.12
N GLY A 148 -10.40 -7.34 16.90
CA GLY A 148 -10.21 -6.70 15.62
C GLY A 148 -11.45 -6.80 14.71
N SER A 149 -11.34 -6.24 13.53
CA SER A 149 -12.44 -6.18 12.53
C SER A 149 -12.18 -7.13 11.36
#